data_1759447d35f68c77a73a990aeaa973b1
#
_entry.id   1759447d35f68c77a73a990aeaa973b1
#
_cell.length_a   1.000
_cell.length_b   1.000
_cell.length_c   1.000
_cell.angle_alpha   90.00
_cell.angle_beta   90.00
_cell.angle_gamma   90.00
#
_symmetry.space_group_name_H-M   'P 1'
#
loop_
_entity.id
_entity.type
_entity.pdbx_description
1 polymer ?
#
loop_
_entity_poly.entity_id
_entity_poly.type
_entity_poly.pdbx_seq_one_letter_code
_entity_poly.pdbx_strand_id
1 'polypeptide(L)'
;DRANPLASDERREFYRAFKAKHPDSDITQSRLANALMMVVQAMEQAQSTDPYDIAVQLEDMRFTSIAGDELWMRGEDHQLFQPLYISKQTDEGIEFDADNSGFGLFTEYEVGTDETITDHSCRMRRPRR
;
A
#
# COMPACT_ATOMS: atom_id res chain seq x y z
N ASP A 1 5.01 -9.48 4.16
CA ASP A 1 5.57 -10.16 5.30
C ASP A 1 4.51 -10.89 6.11
N ARG A 2 4.37 -12.19 5.85
CA ARG A 2 3.20 -13.02 6.17
C ARG A 2 3.25 -13.64 7.55
N ALA A 3 4.43 -13.96 7.99
CA ALA A 3 4.68 -14.60 9.28
C ALA A 3 5.09 -13.62 10.37
N ASN A 4 5.08 -12.32 10.05
CA ASN A 4 5.48 -11.27 10.97
C ASN A 4 4.44 -11.06 12.07
N PRO A 5 4.84 -11.05 13.36
CA PRO A 5 3.93 -10.70 14.47
C PRO A 5 3.28 -9.32 14.35
N LEU A 6 3.91 -8.39 13.61
CA LEU A 6 3.35 -7.06 13.36
C LEU A 6 2.34 -7.02 12.20
N ALA A 7 2.17 -8.11 11.42
CA ALA A 7 1.19 -8.14 10.36
C ALA A 7 -0.24 -8.21 10.94
N SER A 8 -1.15 -7.37 10.41
CA SER A 8 -2.56 -7.41 10.81
C SER A 8 -3.25 -8.69 10.32
N ASP A 9 -4.38 -9.03 10.95
CA ASP A 9 -5.18 -10.19 10.53
C ASP A 9 -5.75 -10.00 9.12
N GLU A 10 -6.17 -8.77 8.76
CA GLU A 10 -6.65 -8.41 7.43
C GLU A 10 -5.57 -8.65 6.36
N ARG A 11 -4.33 -8.27 6.67
CA ARG A 11 -3.17 -8.51 5.79
C ARG A 11 -2.92 -10.00 5.56
N ARG A 12 -2.99 -10.80 6.62
CA ARG A 12 -2.84 -12.26 6.54
C ARG A 12 -3.96 -12.90 5.72
N GLU A 13 -5.21 -12.49 5.96
CA GLU A 13 -6.37 -12.99 5.23
C GLU A 13 -6.29 -12.64 3.74
N PHE A 14 -5.97 -11.40 3.41
CA PHE A 14 -5.75 -10.98 2.03
C PHE A 14 -4.69 -11.83 1.33
N TYR A 15 -3.56 -12.08 1.99
CA TYR A 15 -2.51 -12.91 1.43
C TYR A 15 -2.97 -14.36 1.21
N ARG A 16 -3.64 -14.97 2.19
CA ARG A 16 -4.18 -16.33 2.06
C ARG A 16 -5.18 -16.42 0.89
N ALA A 17 -6.07 -15.46 0.77
CA ALA A 17 -7.03 -15.41 -0.33
C ALA A 17 -6.35 -15.27 -1.70
N PHE A 18 -5.29 -14.47 -1.78
CA PHE A 18 -4.49 -14.35 -2.99
C PHE A 18 -3.79 -15.67 -3.34
N LYS A 19 -3.09 -16.30 -2.40
CA LYS A 19 -2.38 -17.56 -2.63
C LYS A 19 -3.32 -18.72 -2.97
N ALA A 20 -4.55 -18.71 -2.46
CA ALA A 20 -5.55 -19.71 -2.83
C ALA A 20 -5.95 -19.62 -4.31
N LYS A 21 -5.92 -18.44 -4.90
CA LYS A 21 -6.23 -18.20 -6.33
C LYS A 21 -4.98 -18.29 -7.22
N HIS A 22 -3.82 -17.96 -6.69
CA HIS A 22 -2.56 -17.82 -7.43
C HIS A 22 -1.42 -18.52 -6.66
N PRO A 23 -1.43 -19.87 -6.57
CA PRO A 23 -0.49 -20.61 -5.74
C PRO A 23 0.99 -20.39 -6.13
N ASP A 24 1.24 -20.24 -7.44
CA ASP A 24 2.59 -20.09 -7.99
C ASP A 24 3.05 -18.62 -8.09
N SER A 25 2.24 -17.67 -7.60
CA SER A 25 2.56 -16.25 -7.66
C SER A 25 2.75 -15.65 -6.27
N ASP A 26 3.54 -14.59 -6.16
CA ASP A 26 3.63 -13.81 -4.94
C ASP A 26 3.16 -12.37 -5.17
N ILE A 27 2.75 -11.70 -4.08
CA ILE A 27 2.32 -10.29 -4.13
C ILE A 27 3.56 -9.42 -3.99
N THR A 28 4.15 -9.07 -5.12
CA THR A 28 5.31 -8.17 -5.18
C THR A 28 4.93 -6.71 -5.42
N GLN A 29 3.70 -6.46 -5.89
CA GLN A 29 3.22 -5.15 -6.33
C GLN A 29 2.00 -4.65 -5.51
N SER A 30 1.94 -4.95 -4.22
CA SER A 30 0.83 -4.50 -3.35
C SER A 30 0.64 -2.98 -3.35
N ARG A 31 1.72 -2.21 -3.50
CA ARG A 31 1.65 -0.74 -3.59
C ARG A 31 0.90 -0.25 -4.83
N LEU A 32 1.04 -0.95 -5.96
CA LEU A 32 0.28 -0.63 -7.17
C LEU A 32 -1.22 -0.93 -6.98
N ALA A 33 -1.55 -2.04 -6.32
CA ALA A 33 -2.94 -2.35 -5.98
C ALA A 33 -3.57 -1.26 -5.11
N ASN A 34 -2.86 -0.77 -4.08
CA ASN A 34 -3.31 0.34 -3.24
C ASN A 34 -3.58 1.60 -4.06
N ALA A 35 -2.65 1.99 -4.96
CA ALA A 35 -2.82 3.16 -5.82
C ALA A 35 -4.06 3.05 -6.73
N LEU A 36 -4.29 1.87 -7.32
CA LEU A 36 -5.48 1.63 -8.14
C LEU A 36 -6.77 1.71 -7.32
N MET A 37 -6.81 1.13 -6.13
CA MET A 37 -7.97 1.20 -5.24
C MET A 37 -8.26 2.63 -4.78
N MET A 38 -7.24 3.44 -4.51
CA MET A 38 -7.40 4.87 -4.21
C MET A 38 -8.05 5.62 -5.38
N VAL A 39 -7.61 5.36 -6.61
CA VAL A 39 -8.22 5.97 -7.81
C VAL A 39 -9.69 5.58 -7.95
N VAL A 40 -10.03 4.29 -7.76
CA VAL A 40 -11.42 3.83 -7.79
C VAL A 40 -12.27 4.54 -6.74
N GLN A 41 -11.77 4.62 -5.50
CA GLN A 41 -12.49 5.32 -4.43
C GLN A 41 -12.65 6.82 -4.73
N ALA A 42 -11.63 7.45 -5.32
CA ALA A 42 -11.73 8.85 -5.75
C ALA A 42 -12.78 9.05 -6.84
N MET A 43 -12.89 8.13 -7.81
CA MET A 43 -13.96 8.14 -8.82
C MET A 43 -15.35 8.02 -8.20
N GLU A 44 -15.51 7.13 -7.23
CA GLU A 44 -16.77 6.93 -6.51
C GLU A 44 -17.16 8.18 -5.71
N GLN A 45 -16.22 8.79 -5.00
CA GLN A 45 -16.46 9.99 -4.20
C GLN A 45 -16.73 11.23 -5.08
N ALA A 46 -16.01 11.38 -6.18
CA ALA A 46 -16.21 12.44 -7.15
C ALA A 46 -17.50 12.27 -7.98
N GLN A 47 -18.08 11.07 -8.01
CA GLN A 47 -19.17 10.69 -8.93
C GLN A 47 -18.82 11.02 -10.38
N SER A 48 -17.54 10.88 -10.76
CA SER A 48 -17.00 11.29 -12.05
C SER A 48 -15.89 10.35 -12.51
N THR A 49 -15.77 10.20 -13.83
CA THR A 49 -14.63 9.55 -14.48
C THR A 49 -13.71 10.55 -15.17
N ASP A 50 -13.98 11.86 -15.01
CA ASP A 50 -13.11 12.91 -15.53
C ASP A 50 -11.79 12.92 -14.76
N PRO A 51 -10.64 12.87 -15.44
CA PRO A 51 -9.33 12.82 -14.77
C PRO A 51 -9.05 14.02 -13.85
N TYR A 52 -9.60 15.19 -14.17
CA TYR A 52 -9.43 16.36 -13.33
C TYR A 52 -10.19 16.22 -11.99
N ASP A 53 -11.44 15.77 -12.06
CA ASP A 53 -12.25 15.57 -10.85
C ASP A 53 -11.64 14.51 -9.94
N ILE A 54 -11.12 13.41 -10.53
CA ILE A 54 -10.42 12.35 -9.81
C ILE A 54 -9.14 12.89 -9.14
N ALA A 55 -8.35 13.67 -9.88
CA ALA A 55 -7.11 14.24 -9.34
C ALA A 55 -7.39 15.19 -8.15
N VAL A 56 -8.42 16.02 -8.24
CA VAL A 56 -8.83 16.89 -7.14
C VAL A 56 -9.33 16.08 -5.94
N GLN A 57 -10.08 15.01 -6.18
CA GLN A 57 -10.58 14.15 -5.11
C GLN A 57 -9.47 13.36 -4.39
N LEU A 58 -8.36 13.09 -5.05
CA LEU A 58 -7.19 12.46 -4.44
C LEU A 58 -6.41 13.39 -3.50
N GLU A 59 -6.59 14.72 -3.60
CA GLU A 59 -5.88 15.68 -2.76
C GLU A 59 -6.28 15.51 -1.30
N ASP A 60 -5.28 15.32 -0.44
CA ASP A 60 -5.40 15.06 1.00
C ASP A 60 -6.25 13.83 1.37
N MET A 61 -6.48 12.94 0.40
CA MET A 61 -7.22 11.71 0.61
C MET A 61 -6.45 10.77 1.55
N ARG A 62 -7.17 10.27 2.55
CA ARG A 62 -6.74 9.13 3.39
C ARG A 62 -7.43 7.88 2.93
N PHE A 63 -6.70 6.78 2.93
CA PHE A 63 -7.15 5.51 2.40
C PHE A 63 -6.65 4.37 3.28
N THR A 64 -7.54 3.45 3.64
CA THR A 64 -7.13 2.21 4.29
C THR A 64 -6.91 1.14 3.23
N SER A 65 -5.70 0.63 3.13
CA SER A 65 -5.33 -0.41 2.18
C SER A 65 -6.05 -1.74 2.49
N ILE A 66 -6.08 -2.66 1.54
CA ILE A 66 -6.58 -4.03 1.75
C ILE A 66 -5.84 -4.73 2.89
N ALA A 67 -4.60 -4.35 3.13
CA ALA A 67 -3.78 -4.89 4.20
C ALA A 67 -3.97 -4.19 5.56
N GLY A 68 -4.90 -3.24 5.66
CA GLY A 68 -5.19 -2.50 6.89
C GLY A 68 -4.28 -1.27 7.12
N ASP A 69 -3.35 -0.97 6.21
CA ASP A 69 -2.47 0.19 6.36
C ASP A 69 -3.20 1.50 6.07
N GLU A 70 -2.94 2.54 6.86
CA GLU A 70 -3.38 3.88 6.53
C GLU A 70 -2.40 4.55 5.57
N LEU A 71 -2.91 5.03 4.44
CA LEU A 71 -2.20 5.75 3.40
C LEU A 71 -2.71 7.18 3.32
N TRP A 72 -1.85 8.11 2.93
CA TRP A 72 -2.23 9.50 2.74
C TRP A 72 -1.61 10.08 1.47
N MET A 73 -2.45 10.72 0.64
CA MET A 73 -2.05 11.45 -0.56
C MET A 73 -1.92 12.93 -0.23
N ARG A 74 -0.72 13.49 -0.26
CA ARG A 74 -0.52 14.92 -0.03
C ARG A 74 -1.07 15.74 -1.21
N GLY A 75 -1.93 16.72 -0.92
CA GLY A 75 -2.61 17.51 -1.94
C GLY A 75 -1.71 18.44 -2.76
N GLU A 76 -0.55 18.83 -2.23
CA GLU A 76 0.35 19.80 -2.89
C GLU A 76 1.11 19.21 -4.09
N ASP A 77 1.40 17.91 -4.09
CA ASP A 77 2.26 17.25 -5.06
C ASP A 77 1.82 15.83 -5.46
N HIS A 78 0.71 15.34 -4.91
CA HIS A 78 0.20 13.97 -5.07
C HIS A 78 1.22 12.89 -4.66
N GLN A 79 2.11 13.20 -3.71
CA GLN A 79 2.96 12.18 -3.10
C GLN A 79 2.12 11.29 -2.19
N LEU A 80 2.12 9.99 -2.47
CA LEU A 80 1.49 8.99 -1.61
C LEU A 80 2.45 8.59 -0.48
N PHE A 81 2.00 8.75 0.75
CA PHE A 81 2.67 8.27 1.96
C PHE A 81 2.02 6.98 2.42
N GLN A 82 2.86 6.05 2.84
CA GLN A 82 2.46 4.74 3.33
C GLN A 82 3.53 4.21 4.28
N PRO A 83 3.22 3.26 5.17
CA PRO A 83 4.20 2.74 6.09
C PRO A 83 5.35 2.04 5.36
N LEU A 84 6.52 2.08 5.97
CA LEU A 84 7.71 1.35 5.53
C LEU A 84 8.03 0.25 6.53
N TYR A 85 8.41 -0.91 6.02
CA TYR A 85 8.76 -2.07 6.84
C TYR A 85 10.23 -2.39 6.67
N ILE A 86 10.94 -2.45 7.79
CA ILE A 86 12.34 -2.91 7.83
C ILE A 86 12.30 -4.38 8.22
N SER A 87 12.65 -5.24 7.28
CA SER A 87 12.52 -6.69 7.45
C SER A 87 13.87 -7.38 7.31
N LYS A 88 14.06 -8.43 8.12
CA LYS A 88 15.19 -9.34 8.07
C LYS A 88 14.80 -10.60 7.34
N GLN A 89 15.67 -11.09 6.48
CA GLN A 89 15.50 -12.41 5.90
C GLN A 89 15.82 -13.49 6.96
N THR A 90 14.94 -14.48 7.08
CA THR A 90 15.05 -15.55 8.08
C THR A 90 14.46 -16.85 7.55
N ASP A 91 14.91 -17.96 8.09
CA ASP A 91 14.37 -19.31 7.92
C ASP A 91 13.37 -19.69 9.03
N GLU A 92 13.16 -18.81 10.01
CA GLU A 92 12.25 -19.03 11.13
C GLU A 92 10.89 -18.40 10.90
N GLY A 93 9.80 -19.08 11.30
CA GLY A 93 8.44 -18.53 11.33
C GLY A 93 7.86 -18.22 9.95
N ILE A 94 8.29 -18.89 8.89
CA ILE A 94 7.79 -18.72 7.53
C ILE A 94 6.41 -19.38 7.41
N GLU A 95 5.37 -18.58 7.14
CA GLU A 95 4.03 -19.12 6.88
C GLU A 95 3.87 -19.58 5.41
N PHE A 96 4.49 -18.84 4.48
CA PHE A 96 4.46 -19.14 3.05
C PHE A 96 5.85 -18.93 2.44
N ASP A 97 6.35 -19.96 1.79
CA ASP A 97 7.59 -19.95 1.03
C ASP A 97 7.25 -20.06 -0.45
N ALA A 98 7.07 -18.89 -1.10
CA ALA A 98 6.55 -18.83 -2.46
C ALA A 98 7.56 -19.26 -3.52
N ASP A 99 8.86 -19.15 -3.23
CA ASP A 99 9.97 -19.49 -4.12
C ASP A 99 10.72 -20.77 -3.71
N ASN A 100 10.22 -21.45 -2.66
CA ASN A 100 10.84 -22.65 -2.09
C ASN A 100 12.31 -22.47 -1.70
N SER A 101 12.66 -21.25 -1.28
CA SER A 101 14.04 -20.94 -0.83
C SER A 101 14.33 -21.38 0.60
N GLY A 102 13.30 -21.70 1.38
CA GLY A 102 13.39 -21.94 2.81
C GLY A 102 13.56 -20.66 3.64
N PHE A 103 13.41 -19.49 3.03
CA PHE A 103 13.54 -18.19 3.68
C PHE A 103 12.31 -17.31 3.46
N GLY A 104 12.05 -16.43 4.42
CA GLY A 104 11.02 -15.40 4.35
C GLY A 104 11.52 -14.08 4.93
N LEU A 105 10.63 -13.09 5.00
CA LEU A 105 10.93 -11.79 5.57
C LEU A 105 10.21 -11.63 6.90
N PHE A 106 10.96 -11.40 7.95
CA PHE A 106 10.44 -11.03 9.28
C PHE A 106 10.61 -9.53 9.48
N THR A 107 9.51 -8.80 9.68
CA THR A 107 9.57 -7.36 9.95
C THR A 107 10.04 -7.12 11.38
N GLU A 108 11.16 -6.44 11.54
CA GLU A 108 11.70 -6.05 12.83
C GLU A 108 11.18 -4.68 13.27
N TYR A 109 10.90 -3.79 12.30
CA TYR A 109 10.46 -2.44 12.59
C TYR A 109 9.50 -1.92 11.49
N GLU A 110 8.49 -1.17 11.92
CA GLU A 110 7.56 -0.45 11.06
C GLU A 110 7.73 1.06 11.30
N VAL A 111 7.95 1.80 10.21
CA VAL A 111 7.88 3.26 10.18
C VAL A 111 6.47 3.63 9.76
N GLY A 112 5.70 4.26 10.64
CA GLY A 112 4.32 4.66 10.37
C GLY A 112 4.20 5.68 9.23
N THR A 113 3.04 5.77 8.62
CA THR A 113 2.78 6.70 7.49
C THR A 113 3.18 8.13 7.82
N ASP A 114 2.83 8.63 9.01
CA ASP A 114 3.14 10.00 9.41
C ASP A 114 4.65 10.24 9.58
N GLU A 115 5.41 9.21 9.95
CA GLU A 115 6.87 9.30 10.09
C GLU A 115 7.59 9.31 8.73
N THR A 116 6.91 8.91 7.65
CA THR A 116 7.47 8.94 6.29
C THR A 116 7.32 10.29 5.62
N ILE A 117 6.61 11.24 6.23
CA ILE A 117 6.36 12.57 5.66
C ILE A 117 7.65 13.38 5.70
N THR A 118 8.06 13.87 4.54
CA THR A 118 9.25 14.72 4.39
C THR A 118 8.89 16.07 3.77
N ASP A 119 9.62 17.10 4.15
CA ASP A 119 9.52 18.41 3.51
C ASP A 119 9.95 18.33 2.04
N HIS A 120 9.33 19.13 1.20
CA HIS A 120 9.63 19.19 -0.23
C HIS A 120 9.48 20.63 -0.76
N SER A 121 10.11 20.90 -1.90
CA SER A 121 9.98 22.15 -2.65
C SER A 121 9.13 22.03 -3.93
N CYS A 122 8.61 20.84 -4.19
CA CYS A 122 7.76 20.59 -5.36
C CYS A 122 6.43 21.35 -5.22
N ARG A 123 5.99 21.98 -6.30
CA ARG A 123 4.66 22.60 -6.40
C ARG A 123 4.01 22.11 -7.67
N MET A 124 2.99 21.31 -7.52
CA MET A 124 2.20 20.81 -8.64
C MET A 124 1.48 21.95 -9.35
N ARG A 125 1.51 21.93 -10.68
CA ARG A 125 0.66 22.80 -11.50
C ARG A 125 -0.57 22.03 -11.93
N ARG A 126 -1.72 22.37 -11.38
CA ARG A 126 -2.98 21.77 -11.81
C ARG A 126 -3.33 22.25 -13.23
N PRO A 127 -3.80 21.36 -14.11
CA PRO A 127 -4.36 21.75 -15.39
C PRO A 127 -5.55 22.71 -15.14
N ARG A 128 -5.78 23.62 -16.05
CA ARG A 128 -7.00 24.46 -16.01
C ARG A 128 -8.11 23.68 -16.75
N ARG A 129 -9.32 23.75 -16.19
CA ARG A 129 -10.52 23.33 -16.94
C ARG A 129 -10.74 24.22 -18.15
#